data_3ad9282a8de7ba97658cef8dd26d2585
#
_entry.id   3ad9282a8de7ba97658cef8dd26d2585
#
_cell.length_a   1.000
_cell.length_b   1.000
_cell.length_c   1.000
_cell.angle_alpha   90.00
_cell.angle_beta   90.00
_cell.angle_gamma   90.00
#
_symmetry.space_group_name_H-M   'P 1'
#
loop_
_entity.id
_entity.type
_entity.pdbx_description
1 polymer ?
#
loop_
_entity_poly.entity_id
_entity_poly.type
_entity_poly.pdbx_seq_one_letter_code
_entity_poly.pdbx_strand_id
1 'polypeptide(L)'
;THFFCKYGPQEKFVAWHQDVTYWGLEPAEAITAWFAIDDSDRENGCMSVIPESHHDGIREHGKSDQAGNLLSINQEASVTQEDEKRAFDLILKAGEMSIHHGKMIHGSLPNRSTRRRCGLTIRYIPPWVKQIEENSMKRGWKAILLRGQDQEKNFGECPMPFSMN
;
A
#
# COMPACT_ATOMS: atom_id res chain seq x y z
N THR A 1 -9.48 0.38 -1.81
CA THR A 1 -9.25 -0.91 -2.49
C THR A 1 -8.78 -0.65 -3.90
N HIS A 2 -7.68 -1.29 -4.33
CA HIS A 2 -7.12 -1.16 -5.67
C HIS A 2 -6.55 -2.49 -6.14
N PHE A 3 -6.60 -2.73 -7.44
CA PHE A 3 -5.81 -3.77 -8.09
C PHE A 3 -4.48 -3.19 -8.55
N PHE A 4 -3.39 -3.84 -8.18
CA PHE A 4 -2.06 -3.54 -8.67
C PHE A 4 -1.60 -4.67 -9.58
N CYS A 5 -1.63 -4.44 -10.88
CA CYS A 5 -1.26 -5.44 -11.88
C CYS A 5 -0.07 -5.00 -12.71
N LYS A 6 0.92 -5.88 -12.81
CA LYS A 6 2.05 -5.76 -13.71
C LYS A 6 1.93 -6.85 -14.78
N TYR A 7 1.74 -6.43 -16.01
CA TYR A 7 1.75 -7.31 -17.18
C TYR A 7 3.19 -7.38 -17.66
N GLY A 8 3.72 -8.55 -17.84
CA GLY A 8 5.14 -8.65 -18.15
C GLY A 8 5.45 -8.70 -19.63
N PRO A 9 6.71 -8.56 -20.04
CA PRO A 9 7.74 -7.80 -19.35
C PRO A 9 7.58 -6.29 -19.58
N GLN A 10 7.78 -5.49 -18.55
CA GLN A 10 7.66 -4.02 -18.64
C GLN A 10 8.46 -3.32 -17.52
N GLU A 11 8.83 -2.06 -17.76
CA GLU A 11 9.62 -1.25 -16.83
C GLU A 11 8.80 -0.62 -15.67
N LYS A 12 7.54 -0.98 -15.51
CA LYS A 12 6.69 -0.44 -14.44
C LYS A 12 7.05 -1.04 -13.09
N PHE A 13 7.33 -0.19 -12.13
CA PHE A 13 7.70 -0.53 -10.77
C PHE A 13 6.84 0.24 -9.76
N VAL A 14 6.99 -0.06 -8.48
CA VAL A 14 6.46 0.76 -7.39
C VAL A 14 7.65 1.21 -6.57
N ALA A 15 7.93 2.52 -6.53
CA ALA A 15 9.00 3.08 -5.73
C ALA A 15 8.83 2.76 -4.24
N TRP A 16 9.91 2.76 -3.47
CA TRP A 16 9.85 2.66 -2.03
C TRP A 16 8.96 3.76 -1.45
N HIS A 17 7.98 3.41 -0.65
CA HIS A 17 7.03 4.36 -0.07
C HIS A 17 6.40 3.84 1.21
N GLN A 18 5.72 4.74 1.91
CA GLN A 18 4.85 4.45 3.04
C GLN A 18 3.44 4.87 2.67
N ASP A 19 2.49 3.95 2.74
CA ASP A 19 1.11 4.15 2.30
C ASP A 19 0.43 5.38 2.93
N VAL A 20 0.63 5.57 4.25
CA VAL A 20 -0.04 6.63 5.01
C VAL A 20 0.34 8.06 4.60
N THR A 21 1.44 8.25 3.88
CA THR A 21 1.87 9.58 3.40
C THR A 21 0.93 10.17 2.34
N TYR A 22 0.15 9.32 1.67
CA TYR A 22 -0.80 9.72 0.64
C TYR A 22 -2.19 10.06 1.18
N TRP A 23 -2.51 9.58 2.39
CA TRP A 23 -3.89 9.52 2.83
C TRP A 23 -4.28 10.65 3.76
N GLY A 24 -3.30 11.36 4.33
CA GLY A 24 -3.54 12.43 5.28
C GLY A 24 -4.33 11.95 6.50
N LEU A 25 -3.93 10.82 7.05
CA LEU A 25 -4.56 10.25 8.25
C LEU A 25 -3.91 10.76 9.52
N GLU A 26 -4.72 11.05 10.53
CA GLU A 26 -4.27 11.45 11.87
C GLU A 26 -5.03 10.67 12.95
N PRO A 27 -4.34 9.89 13.81
CA PRO A 27 -2.95 9.48 13.64
C PRO A 27 -2.73 8.69 12.34
N ALA A 28 -1.49 8.65 11.84
CA ALA A 28 -1.15 7.93 10.61
C ALA A 28 -1.13 6.41 10.84
N GLU A 29 -2.31 5.86 11.12
CA GLU A 29 -2.52 4.44 11.45
C GLU A 29 -3.44 3.80 10.43
N ALA A 30 -2.92 2.79 9.77
CA ALA A 30 -3.66 1.95 8.84
C ALA A 30 -2.96 0.61 8.68
N ILE A 31 -3.70 -0.38 8.26
CA ILE A 31 -3.20 -1.70 7.86
C ILE A 31 -3.63 -1.96 6.42
N THR A 32 -2.69 -2.38 5.61
CA THR A 32 -2.96 -2.85 4.24
C THR A 32 -2.85 -4.37 4.19
N ALA A 33 -3.93 -5.03 3.76
CA ALA A 33 -3.88 -6.40 3.31
C ALA A 33 -3.63 -6.43 1.81
N TRP A 34 -2.61 -7.16 1.38
CA TRP A 34 -2.29 -7.37 -0.04
C TRP A 34 -2.53 -8.81 -0.42
N PHE A 35 -3.53 -9.05 -1.23
CA PHE A 35 -3.99 -10.36 -1.67
C PHE A 35 -3.37 -10.72 -3.02
N ALA A 36 -2.67 -11.84 -3.11
CA ALA A 36 -2.11 -12.35 -4.34
C ALA A 36 -3.22 -13.00 -5.20
N ILE A 37 -3.61 -12.35 -6.27
CA ILE A 37 -4.54 -12.91 -7.27
C ILE A 37 -3.78 -13.90 -8.17
N ASP A 38 -2.56 -13.55 -8.53
CA ASP A 38 -1.61 -14.42 -9.24
C ASP A 38 -0.44 -14.77 -8.32
N ASP A 39 0.30 -15.81 -8.64
CA ASP A 39 1.60 -16.07 -8.01
C ASP A 39 2.47 -14.80 -8.11
N SER A 40 3.09 -14.43 -7.02
CA SER A 40 3.92 -13.23 -6.89
C SER A 40 5.30 -13.62 -6.41
N ASP A 41 6.32 -13.44 -7.24
CA ASP A 41 7.70 -13.79 -6.97
C ASP A 41 8.68 -12.74 -7.52
N ARG A 42 9.97 -12.98 -7.35
CA ARG A 42 11.03 -12.05 -7.78
C ARG A 42 11.01 -11.76 -9.27
N GLU A 43 10.72 -12.76 -10.09
CA GLU A 43 10.75 -12.61 -11.56
C GLU A 43 9.62 -11.70 -12.05
N ASN A 44 8.43 -11.82 -11.44
CA ASN A 44 7.29 -11.00 -11.85
C ASN A 44 7.09 -9.74 -10.99
N GLY A 45 8.08 -9.39 -10.15
CA GLY A 45 8.14 -8.16 -9.40
C GLY A 45 7.22 -8.18 -8.18
N CYS A 46 7.42 -9.14 -7.28
CA CYS A 46 6.75 -9.20 -5.99
C CYS A 46 7.01 -7.93 -5.16
N MET A 47 6.23 -7.74 -4.12
CA MET A 47 6.45 -6.69 -3.16
C MET A 47 7.67 -7.03 -2.28
N SER A 48 8.50 -6.02 -2.02
CA SER A 48 9.58 -6.07 -1.04
C SER A 48 9.27 -5.09 0.08
N VAL A 49 9.63 -5.43 1.30
CA VAL A 49 9.45 -4.59 2.50
C VAL A 49 10.79 -4.37 3.18
N ILE A 50 10.93 -3.26 3.89
CA ILE A 50 12.04 -3.04 4.83
C ILE A 50 11.52 -3.40 6.21
N PRO A 51 11.95 -4.56 6.78
CA PRO A 51 11.46 -5.01 8.08
C PRO A 51 11.63 -3.96 9.16
N GLU A 52 10.64 -3.84 10.05
CA GLU A 52 10.61 -2.93 11.20
C GLU A 52 10.56 -1.43 10.89
N SER A 53 10.64 -1.02 9.62
CA SER A 53 10.65 0.39 9.21
C SER A 53 9.41 1.19 9.65
N HIS A 54 8.32 0.54 10.01
CA HIS A 54 7.12 1.20 10.54
C HIS A 54 7.32 1.78 11.95
N HIS A 55 8.35 1.36 12.68
CA HIS A 55 8.72 1.91 13.98
C HIS A 55 9.50 3.21 13.87
N ASP A 56 10.16 3.47 12.74
CA ASP A 56 10.99 4.67 12.53
C ASP A 56 10.17 5.93 12.20
N GLY A 57 8.85 5.83 12.19
CA GLY A 57 7.97 6.94 11.82
C GLY A 57 7.81 7.08 10.30
N ILE A 58 7.42 8.28 9.87
CA ILE A 58 7.29 8.61 8.44
C ILE A 58 8.60 9.25 7.98
N ARG A 59 9.22 8.64 6.99
CA ARG A 59 10.44 9.18 6.35
C ARG A 59 10.11 10.28 5.36
N GLU A 60 11.11 11.06 5.01
CA GLU A 60 10.99 12.04 3.94
C GLU A 60 10.68 11.36 2.60
N HIS A 61 9.74 11.95 1.86
CA HIS A 61 9.34 11.51 0.54
C HIS A 61 9.62 12.60 -0.47
N GLY A 62 10.41 12.28 -1.48
CA GLY A 62 10.65 13.11 -2.65
C GLY A 62 9.81 12.69 -3.85
N LYS A 63 10.06 13.29 -5.00
CA LYS A 63 9.57 12.81 -6.28
C LYS A 63 10.54 11.77 -6.81
N SER A 64 10.01 10.68 -7.35
CA SER A 64 10.84 9.71 -8.07
C SER A 64 11.26 10.28 -9.42
N ASP A 65 12.55 10.24 -9.70
CA ASP A 65 13.11 10.67 -11.01
C ASP A 65 13.00 9.59 -12.07
N GLN A 66 12.57 8.37 -11.68
CA GLN A 66 12.48 7.23 -12.60
C GLN A 66 11.12 7.18 -13.28
N ALA A 67 11.12 7.05 -14.60
CA ALA A 67 9.90 6.82 -15.37
C ALA A 67 9.35 5.40 -15.11
N GLY A 68 8.03 5.26 -15.06
CA GLY A 68 7.36 3.96 -14.88
C GLY A 68 6.90 3.65 -13.45
N ASN A 69 7.08 4.58 -12.51
CA ASN A 69 6.52 4.43 -11.19
C ASN A 69 4.99 4.39 -11.23
N LEU A 70 4.40 3.36 -10.64
CA LEU A 70 2.94 3.15 -10.62
C LEU A 70 2.21 3.96 -9.56
N LEU A 71 2.94 4.63 -8.66
CA LEU A 71 2.34 5.49 -7.64
C LEU A 71 1.75 6.75 -8.29
N SER A 72 0.49 7.05 -8.00
CA SER A 72 -0.26 8.12 -8.66
C SER A 72 0.32 9.53 -8.43
N ILE A 73 1.06 9.75 -7.35
CA ILE A 73 1.72 11.02 -7.05
C ILE A 73 3.22 10.98 -7.24
N ASN A 74 3.73 9.88 -7.81
CA ASN A 74 5.15 9.69 -8.14
C ASN A 74 6.12 9.96 -6.99
N GLN A 75 5.72 9.62 -5.76
CA GLN A 75 6.56 9.77 -4.56
C GLN A 75 7.53 8.61 -4.39
N GLU A 76 8.63 8.88 -3.70
CA GLU A 76 9.64 7.92 -3.30
C GLU A 76 10.16 8.26 -1.91
N ALA A 77 10.16 7.27 -1.01
CA ALA A 77 10.71 7.40 0.33
C ALA A 77 12.23 7.39 0.27
N SER A 78 12.87 8.17 1.13
CA SER A 78 14.32 8.12 1.31
C SER A 78 14.72 6.78 1.92
N VAL A 79 15.47 5.97 1.17
CA VAL A 79 15.95 4.64 1.52
C VAL A 79 17.46 4.59 1.41
N THR A 80 18.13 4.07 2.44
CA THR A 80 19.59 3.92 2.47
C THR A 80 20.02 2.58 1.86
N GLN A 81 21.30 2.47 1.50
CA GLN A 81 21.85 1.19 1.05
C GLN A 81 21.74 0.08 2.12
N GLU A 82 21.77 0.44 3.40
CA GLU A 82 21.58 -0.52 4.48
C GLU A 82 20.13 -1.01 4.56
N ASP A 83 19.18 -0.14 4.34
CA ASP A 83 17.77 -0.52 4.22
C ASP A 83 17.55 -1.51 3.08
N GLU A 84 18.14 -1.22 1.90
CA GLU A 84 18.02 -2.11 0.74
C GLU A 84 18.61 -3.49 0.98
N LYS A 85 19.73 -3.59 1.71
CA LYS A 85 20.30 -4.89 2.11
C LYS A 85 19.41 -5.69 3.05
N ARG A 86 18.60 -5.00 3.87
CA ARG A 86 17.65 -5.63 4.78
C ARG A 86 16.30 -5.94 4.13
N ALA A 87 16.07 -5.46 2.91
CA ALA A 87 14.82 -5.66 2.24
C ALA A 87 14.47 -7.14 2.09
N PHE A 88 13.21 -7.46 2.34
CA PHE A 88 12.68 -8.82 2.29
C PHE A 88 11.58 -8.94 1.24
N ASP A 89 11.72 -9.90 0.33
CA ASP A 89 10.76 -10.15 -0.74
C ASP A 89 9.58 -10.99 -0.24
N LEU A 90 8.37 -10.47 -0.41
CA LEU A 90 7.14 -11.16 -0.08
C LEU A 90 6.72 -12.05 -1.27
N ILE A 91 7.23 -13.28 -1.26
CA ILE A 91 6.86 -14.28 -2.28
C ILE A 91 5.58 -14.96 -1.81
N LEU A 92 4.53 -14.86 -2.62
CA LEU A 92 3.19 -15.36 -2.30
C LEU A 92 2.63 -16.19 -3.47
N LYS A 93 1.94 -17.27 -3.13
CA LYS A 93 1.13 -18.01 -4.10
C LYS A 93 -0.23 -17.34 -4.28
N ALA A 94 -0.85 -17.58 -5.44
CA ALA A 94 -2.23 -17.16 -5.66
C ALA A 94 -3.14 -17.64 -4.53
N GLY A 95 -3.93 -16.71 -3.95
CA GLY A 95 -4.78 -16.96 -2.79
C GLY A 95 -4.13 -16.68 -1.44
N GLU A 96 -2.81 -16.48 -1.36
CA GLU A 96 -2.14 -16.04 -0.14
C GLU A 96 -2.20 -14.51 0.00
N MET A 97 -1.96 -14.02 1.20
CA MET A 97 -1.91 -12.58 1.45
C MET A 97 -0.79 -12.21 2.43
N SER A 98 -0.35 -10.98 2.33
CA SER A 98 0.45 -10.31 3.35
C SER A 98 -0.34 -9.19 4.02
N ILE A 99 -0.01 -8.89 5.27
CA ILE A 99 -0.56 -7.77 6.01
C ILE A 99 0.60 -6.91 6.49
N HIS A 100 0.53 -5.60 6.24
CA HIS A 100 1.56 -4.68 6.68
C HIS A 100 0.97 -3.37 7.21
N HIS A 101 1.69 -2.73 8.10
CA HIS A 101 1.34 -1.42 8.64
C HIS A 101 1.50 -0.34 7.57
N GLY A 102 0.66 0.68 7.57
CA GLY A 102 0.72 1.77 6.59
C GLY A 102 2.02 2.59 6.61
N LYS A 103 2.78 2.53 7.70
CA LYS A 103 4.13 3.11 7.81
C LYS A 103 5.25 2.15 7.37
N MET A 104 4.95 0.91 6.99
CA MET A 104 5.95 -0.01 6.48
C MET A 104 6.49 0.50 5.15
N ILE A 105 7.80 0.66 5.03
CA ILE A 105 8.42 1.01 3.76
C ILE A 105 8.39 -0.22 2.87
N HIS A 106 7.78 -0.07 1.70
CA HIS A 106 7.64 -1.14 0.74
C HIS A 106 7.69 -0.62 -0.69
N GLY A 107 7.98 -1.51 -1.60
CA GLY A 107 8.08 -1.22 -3.03
C GLY A 107 8.04 -2.49 -3.86
N SER A 108 8.25 -2.39 -5.15
CA SER A 108 8.35 -3.58 -5.99
C SER A 108 9.06 -3.29 -7.30
N LEU A 109 10.00 -4.15 -7.67
CA LEU A 109 10.74 -4.07 -8.93
C LEU A 109 9.83 -4.33 -10.14
N PRO A 110 10.29 -4.00 -11.37
CA PRO A 110 9.58 -4.33 -12.60
C PRO A 110 9.31 -5.83 -12.74
N ASN A 111 8.26 -6.16 -13.49
CA ASN A 111 8.01 -7.53 -13.91
C ASN A 111 8.92 -7.87 -15.11
N ARG A 112 9.85 -8.78 -14.92
CA ARG A 112 10.79 -9.25 -15.95
C ARG A 112 10.33 -10.55 -16.62
N SER A 113 9.28 -11.18 -16.08
CA SER A 113 8.71 -12.41 -16.61
C SER A 113 7.65 -12.15 -17.68
N THR A 114 7.19 -13.19 -18.34
CA THR A 114 6.01 -13.14 -19.23
C THR A 114 4.69 -13.33 -18.49
N ARG A 115 4.73 -13.65 -17.18
CA ARG A 115 3.57 -13.88 -16.35
C ARG A 115 3.00 -12.55 -15.85
N ARG A 116 1.69 -12.44 -15.72
CA ARG A 116 1.06 -11.35 -15.00
C ARG A 116 1.34 -11.48 -13.49
N ARG A 117 1.44 -10.36 -12.82
CA ARG A 117 1.39 -10.28 -11.37
C ARG A 117 0.30 -9.29 -10.96
N CYS A 118 -0.77 -9.79 -10.45
CA CYS A 118 -1.91 -9.00 -9.98
C CYS A 118 -2.17 -9.26 -8.50
N GLY A 119 -2.38 -8.19 -7.75
CA GLY A 119 -2.78 -8.23 -6.35
C GLY A 119 -3.88 -7.23 -6.07
N LEU A 120 -4.71 -7.57 -5.07
CA LEU A 120 -5.75 -6.72 -4.54
C LEU A 120 -5.30 -6.12 -3.21
N THR A 121 -5.36 -4.80 -3.06
CA THR A 121 -5.10 -4.12 -1.81
C THR A 121 -6.41 -3.73 -1.12
N ILE A 122 -6.52 -4.05 0.17
CA ILE A 122 -7.63 -3.66 1.04
C ILE A 122 -7.03 -2.93 2.24
N ARG A 123 -7.53 -1.73 2.54
CA ARG A 123 -7.03 -0.91 3.64
C ARG A 123 -8.03 -0.90 4.78
N TYR A 124 -7.51 -1.05 5.98
CA TYR A 124 -8.28 -0.98 7.22
C TYR A 124 -7.73 0.14 8.08
N ILE A 125 -8.63 0.90 8.67
CA ILE A 125 -8.30 2.01 9.58
C ILE A 125 -9.10 1.86 10.86
N PRO A 126 -8.54 2.25 12.03
CA PRO A 126 -9.31 2.34 13.27
C PRO A 126 -10.35 3.46 13.22
N PRO A 127 -11.51 3.33 13.89
CA PRO A 127 -12.58 4.35 13.85
C PRO A 127 -12.16 5.72 14.39
N TRP A 128 -11.15 5.79 15.25
CA TRP A 128 -10.65 7.05 15.82
C TRP A 128 -9.70 7.84 14.91
N VAL A 129 -9.28 7.26 13.79
CA VAL A 129 -8.43 7.94 12.81
C VAL A 129 -9.25 8.98 12.06
N LYS A 130 -8.68 10.17 11.85
CA LYS A 130 -9.28 11.26 11.07
C LYS A 130 -8.57 11.41 9.74
N GLN A 131 -9.29 11.88 8.74
CA GLN A 131 -8.68 12.38 7.53
C GLN A 131 -8.56 13.89 7.63
N ILE A 132 -7.33 14.41 7.63
CA ILE A 132 -7.07 15.84 7.60
C ILE A 132 -7.18 16.37 6.16
N GLU A 133 -7.72 17.59 5.99
CA GLU A 133 -8.00 18.16 4.67
C GLU A 133 -6.74 18.42 3.83
N GLU A 134 -5.59 18.59 4.47
CA GLU A 134 -4.31 18.90 3.83
C GLU A 134 -3.58 17.70 3.24
N ASN A 135 -4.29 16.64 2.89
CA ASN A 135 -3.64 15.52 2.22
C ASN A 135 -3.37 15.81 0.73
N SER A 136 -2.32 15.17 0.21
CA SER A 136 -1.91 15.32 -1.18
C SER A 136 -2.96 14.89 -2.21
N MET A 137 -3.98 14.15 -1.81
CA MET A 137 -5.01 13.61 -2.71
C MET A 137 -6.33 14.38 -2.67
N LYS A 138 -6.56 15.26 -1.70
CA LYS A 138 -7.77 16.08 -1.51
C LYS A 138 -9.09 15.32 -1.75
N ARG A 139 -9.13 14.05 -1.35
CA ARG A 139 -10.29 13.18 -1.55
C ARG A 139 -10.99 12.94 -0.23
N GLY A 140 -12.28 13.20 -0.16
CA GLY A 140 -13.13 12.71 0.92
C GLY A 140 -13.23 11.19 0.86
N TRP A 141 -12.74 10.52 1.89
CA TRP A 141 -12.82 9.07 1.95
C TRP A 141 -14.14 8.65 2.60
N LYS A 142 -14.63 7.51 2.12
CA LYS A 142 -15.73 6.80 2.74
C LYS A 142 -15.22 5.47 3.27
N ALA A 143 -15.71 5.07 4.43
CA ALA A 143 -15.36 3.81 5.02
C ALA A 143 -16.60 2.96 5.32
N ILE A 144 -16.44 1.66 5.25
CA ILE A 144 -17.45 0.70 5.67
C ILE A 144 -17.07 0.27 7.09
N LEU A 145 -17.97 0.46 8.05
CA LEU A 145 -17.77 -0.02 9.40
C LEU A 145 -17.90 -1.55 9.42
N LEU A 146 -16.78 -2.24 9.61
CA LEU A 146 -16.74 -3.69 9.62
C LEU A 146 -16.97 -4.27 11.03
N ARG A 147 -16.51 -3.57 12.06
CA ARG A 147 -16.59 -4.01 13.45
C ARG A 147 -16.49 -2.83 14.42
N GLY A 148 -17.14 -2.96 15.56
CA GLY A 148 -17.11 -1.95 16.63
C GLY A 148 -18.14 -0.85 16.40
N GLN A 149 -17.82 0.35 16.89
CA GLN A 149 -18.65 1.55 16.79
C GLN A 149 -17.81 2.70 16.27
N ASP A 150 -18.32 3.43 15.29
CA ASP A 150 -17.75 4.69 14.83
C ASP A 150 -18.46 5.85 15.56
N GLN A 151 -17.97 6.20 16.76
CA GLN A 151 -18.51 7.27 17.57
C GLN A 151 -18.19 8.65 17.00
N GLU A 152 -17.03 8.78 16.38
CA GLU A 152 -16.49 10.05 15.88
C GLU A 152 -17.05 10.44 14.51
N LYS A 153 -17.55 9.48 13.75
CA LYS A 153 -18.06 9.65 12.36
C LYS A 153 -17.10 10.42 11.46
N ASN A 154 -15.81 10.09 11.58
CA ASN A 154 -14.73 10.77 10.87
C ASN A 154 -14.76 10.54 9.34
N PHE A 155 -15.43 9.49 8.89
CA PHE A 155 -15.56 9.15 7.47
C PHE A 155 -17.02 9.13 7.06
N GLY A 156 -17.31 9.57 5.84
CA GLY A 156 -18.65 9.48 5.29
C GLY A 156 -19.12 8.03 5.23
N GLU A 157 -20.37 7.79 5.59
CA GLU A 157 -20.96 6.45 5.55
C GLU A 157 -20.95 5.88 4.11
N CYS A 158 -20.47 4.66 4.01
CA CYS A 158 -20.60 3.86 2.81
C CYS A 158 -21.51 2.66 3.14
N PRO A 159 -22.65 2.50 2.48
CA PRO A 159 -23.51 1.37 2.76
C PRO A 159 -22.78 0.06 2.43
N MET A 160 -23.05 -0.97 3.22
CA MET A 160 -22.54 -2.30 2.93
C MET A 160 -23.01 -2.72 1.54
N PRO A 161 -22.11 -3.21 0.68
CA PRO A 161 -22.46 -3.61 -0.69
C PRO A 161 -23.37 -4.84 -0.75
N PHE A 162 -23.48 -5.57 0.36
CA PHE A 162 -24.33 -6.76 0.51
C PHE A 162 -24.98 -6.77 1.88
N SER A 163 -26.24 -7.23 1.96
CA SER A 163 -26.84 -7.61 3.22
C SER A 163 -26.14 -8.89 3.73
N MET A 164 -25.48 -8.82 4.88
CA MET A 164 -25.05 -10.03 5.57
C MET A 164 -26.30 -10.65 6.21
N ASN A 165 -26.89 -11.61 5.53
CA ASN A 165 -27.95 -12.48 6.08
C ASN A 165 -27.35 -13.54 6.98
#